data_0eb0e820cf088e731508ec3c1d495af5
#
_entry.id   0eb0e820cf088e731508ec3c1d495af5
#
_cell.length_a   1.000
_cell.length_b   1.000
_cell.length_c   1.000
_cell.angle_alpha   90.00
_cell.angle_beta   90.00
_cell.angle_gamma   90.00
#
_symmetry.space_group_name_H-M   'P 1'
#
loop_
_entity.id
_entity.type
_entity.pdbx_description
1 polymer ?
#
loop_
_entity_poly.entity_id
_entity_poly.type
_entity_poly.pdbx_seq_one_letter_code
_entity_poly.pdbx_strand_id
1 'polypeptide(L)'
;MATLESGVSLGSGEYFMDVFVGTPPKHFSLILDTGSDLNWLQCVPCYDCFEQNGPHYDPKDSSSFRNISCHDPRCQLVTSPDPPQPCKSDNQTCPYYYWYGDSSNTTGDFALETFTVNLTTPSGSEFRKVEDVMFGCGHWNRGLFHGAAGLLGLGRGPLSFASQLQSLYGHSFSYCLV
;
A
#
# COMPACT_ATOMS: atom_id res chain seq x y z
N MET A 1 1.76 8.19 17.73
CA MET A 1 0.92 6.98 17.62
C MET A 1 -0.13 7.24 16.55
N ALA A 2 -0.29 6.33 15.58
CA ALA A 2 -1.35 6.47 14.56
C ALA A 2 -2.70 6.03 15.14
N THR A 3 -3.79 6.66 14.68
CA THR A 3 -5.14 6.27 15.06
C THR A 3 -5.65 5.19 14.13
N LEU A 4 -6.27 4.16 14.70
CA LEU A 4 -6.90 3.06 13.97
C LEU A 4 -8.41 3.18 14.08
N GLU A 5 -9.12 2.83 13.02
CA GLU A 5 -10.57 2.78 12.97
C GLU A 5 -11.04 1.34 12.86
N SER A 6 -12.05 0.98 13.65
CA SER A 6 -12.67 -0.34 13.58
C SER A 6 -13.65 -0.41 12.41
N GLY A 7 -13.57 -1.47 11.61
CA GLY A 7 -14.49 -1.73 10.50
C GLY A 7 -15.85 -2.28 10.92
N VAL A 8 -16.15 -2.42 12.22
CA VAL A 8 -17.42 -2.97 12.71
C VAL A 8 -18.63 -2.20 12.17
N SER A 9 -18.53 -0.87 12.05
CA SER A 9 -19.58 -0.03 11.45
C SER A 9 -19.82 -0.32 9.96
N LEU A 10 -18.85 -0.91 9.29
CA LEU A 10 -18.91 -1.33 7.88
C LEU A 10 -19.19 -2.83 7.72
N GLY A 11 -19.49 -3.53 8.82
CA GLY A 11 -19.72 -4.96 8.82
C GLY A 11 -18.45 -5.80 8.66
N SER A 12 -17.28 -5.21 8.92
CA SER A 12 -15.98 -5.86 8.81
C SER A 12 -15.35 -6.10 10.18
N GLY A 13 -14.63 -7.21 10.33
CA GLY A 13 -13.77 -7.46 11.49
C GLY A 13 -12.38 -6.86 11.36
N GLU A 14 -12.13 -6.05 10.34
CA GLU A 14 -10.83 -5.46 10.02
C GLU A 14 -10.66 -4.09 10.66
N TYR A 15 -9.41 -3.67 10.77
CA TYR A 15 -9.06 -2.32 11.23
C TYR A 15 -8.46 -1.53 10.08
N PHE A 16 -8.76 -0.24 10.05
CA PHE A 16 -8.33 0.68 9.02
C PHE A 16 -7.41 1.74 9.60
N MET A 17 -6.50 2.22 8.79
CA MET A 17 -5.66 3.36 9.09
C MET A 17 -5.72 4.37 7.95
N ASP A 18 -5.87 5.63 8.32
CA ASP A 18 -5.80 6.72 7.36
C ASP A 18 -4.35 7.04 7.02
N VAL A 19 -4.06 7.09 5.75
CA VAL A 19 -2.77 7.53 5.22
C VAL A 19 -2.98 8.57 4.15
N PHE A 20 -1.96 9.39 3.94
CA PHE A 20 -1.95 10.36 2.86
C PHE A 20 -0.86 9.96 1.88
N VAL A 21 -1.20 9.87 0.61
CA VAL A 21 -0.33 9.35 -0.43
C VAL A 21 -0.13 10.39 -1.52
N GLY A 22 1.12 10.56 -1.91
CA GLY A 22 1.48 11.46 -2.99
C GLY A 22 1.90 12.86 -2.57
N THR A 23 2.20 13.66 -3.57
CA THR A 23 2.56 15.07 -3.44
C THR A 23 1.81 15.89 -4.50
N PRO A 24 0.81 16.69 -4.12
CA PRO A 24 0.30 16.90 -2.78
C PRO A 24 -0.37 15.65 -2.17
N PRO A 25 -0.38 15.52 -0.82
CA PRO A 25 -0.92 14.34 -0.17
C PRO A 25 -2.44 14.22 -0.34
N LYS A 26 -2.89 13.02 -0.72
CA LYS A 26 -4.32 12.67 -0.82
C LYS A 26 -4.66 11.56 0.19
N HIS A 27 -5.82 11.67 0.81
CA HIS A 27 -6.29 10.76 1.83
C HIS A 27 -6.75 9.42 1.24
N PHE A 28 -6.31 8.32 1.87
CA PHE A 28 -6.77 6.96 1.61
C PHE A 28 -6.90 6.19 2.93
N SER A 29 -7.94 5.35 3.01
CA SER A 29 -8.13 4.45 4.15
C SER A 29 -7.70 3.05 3.74
N LEU A 30 -6.74 2.47 4.46
CA LEU A 30 -6.15 1.17 4.16
C LEU A 30 -6.42 0.16 5.27
N ILE A 31 -6.67 -1.08 4.91
CA ILE A 31 -6.77 -2.19 5.85
C ILE A 31 -5.38 -2.50 6.42
N LEU A 32 -5.30 -2.69 7.74
CA LEU A 32 -4.11 -3.17 8.41
C LEU A 32 -4.09 -4.71 8.37
N ASP A 33 -3.02 -5.27 7.81
CA ASP A 33 -2.86 -6.71 7.69
C ASP A 33 -1.50 -7.17 8.22
N THR A 34 -1.50 -7.78 9.41
CA THR A 34 -0.29 -8.36 10.01
C THR A 34 0.13 -9.68 9.36
N GLY A 35 -0.72 -10.26 8.52
CA GLY A 35 -0.50 -11.54 7.84
C GLY A 35 0.17 -11.43 6.48
N SER A 36 0.39 -10.19 5.96
CA SER A 36 1.03 -9.98 4.67
C SER A 36 2.01 -8.82 4.70
N ASP A 37 2.81 -8.69 3.64
CA ASP A 37 3.88 -7.70 3.58
C ASP A 37 3.59 -6.56 2.59
N LEU A 38 2.90 -6.85 1.49
CA LEU A 38 2.71 -5.88 0.42
C LEU A 38 1.78 -4.74 0.84
N ASN A 39 2.23 -3.50 0.63
CA ASN A 39 1.36 -2.33 0.65
C ASN A 39 0.87 -2.06 -0.77
N TRP A 40 -0.43 -1.79 -0.96
CA TRP A 40 -0.95 -1.47 -2.28
C TRP A 40 -2.21 -0.62 -2.21
N LEU A 41 -2.48 0.08 -3.31
CA LEU A 41 -3.66 0.92 -3.53
C LEU A 41 -4.31 0.55 -4.85
N GLN A 42 -5.63 0.70 -4.95
CA GLN A 42 -6.31 0.71 -6.24
C GLN A 42 -5.93 1.96 -7.02
N CYS A 43 -5.31 1.78 -8.18
CA CYS A 43 -4.81 2.88 -9.02
C CYS A 43 -5.57 2.98 -10.33
N VAL A 44 -5.68 4.19 -10.86
CA VAL A 44 -6.12 4.38 -12.24
C VAL A 44 -4.97 4.09 -13.23
N PRO A 45 -5.26 3.50 -14.42
CA PRO A 45 -6.55 2.94 -14.81
C PRO A 45 -6.86 1.67 -14.02
N CYS A 46 -8.10 1.56 -13.53
CA CYS A 46 -8.55 0.37 -12.80
C CYS A 46 -9.45 -0.45 -13.72
N TYR A 47 -9.01 -1.64 -14.09
CA TYR A 47 -9.67 -2.46 -15.10
C TYR A 47 -10.68 -3.43 -14.50
N ASP A 48 -10.36 -3.98 -13.33
CA ASP A 48 -11.23 -4.88 -12.57
C ASP A 48 -10.98 -4.61 -11.08
N CYS A 49 -11.87 -3.84 -10.47
CA CYS A 49 -11.67 -3.28 -9.14
C CYS A 49 -12.92 -3.41 -8.29
N PHE A 50 -12.73 -3.43 -6.99
CA PHE A 50 -13.81 -3.41 -6.01
C PHE A 50 -14.21 -1.97 -5.68
N GLU A 51 -15.40 -1.80 -5.14
CA GLU A 51 -15.90 -0.51 -4.69
C GLU A 51 -15.12 -0.03 -3.46
N GLN A 52 -14.67 1.21 -3.48
CA GLN A 52 -13.98 1.86 -2.37
C GLN A 52 -14.60 3.20 -2.02
N ASN A 53 -14.39 3.66 -0.80
CA ASN A 53 -14.76 5.00 -0.38
C ASN A 53 -13.76 6.01 -0.92
N GLY A 54 -14.24 6.94 -1.74
CA GLY A 54 -13.40 7.95 -2.39
C GLY A 54 -12.81 7.50 -3.73
N PRO A 55 -12.05 8.39 -4.38
CA PRO A 55 -11.47 8.12 -5.70
C PRO A 55 -10.29 7.14 -5.62
N HIS A 56 -10.05 6.44 -6.74
CA HIS A 56 -8.82 5.68 -6.93
C HIS A 56 -7.60 6.61 -6.94
N TYR A 57 -6.45 6.08 -6.54
CA TYR A 57 -5.20 6.83 -6.62
C TYR A 57 -4.81 7.06 -8.09
N ASP A 58 -4.51 8.30 -8.46
CA ASP A 58 -4.01 8.65 -9.80
C ASP A 58 -2.54 9.06 -9.72
N PRO A 59 -1.61 8.26 -10.28
CA PRO A 59 -0.20 8.61 -10.30
C PRO A 59 0.12 9.96 -10.97
N LYS A 60 -0.71 10.39 -11.91
CA LYS A 60 -0.51 11.66 -12.63
C LYS A 60 -0.73 12.88 -11.75
N ASP A 61 -1.46 12.72 -10.66
CA ASP A 61 -1.74 13.80 -9.73
C ASP A 61 -0.63 13.99 -8.68
N SER A 62 0.40 13.17 -8.71
CA SER A 62 1.48 13.18 -7.72
C SER A 62 2.85 13.43 -8.36
N SER A 63 3.54 14.46 -7.89
CA SER A 63 4.91 14.77 -8.33
C SER A 63 5.98 13.84 -7.73
N SER A 64 5.63 13.08 -6.70
CA SER A 64 6.55 12.14 -6.04
C SER A 64 6.42 10.69 -6.52
N PHE A 65 5.42 10.38 -7.35
CA PHE A 65 5.26 9.05 -7.91
C PHE A 65 6.41 8.69 -8.85
N ARG A 66 6.94 7.48 -8.70
CA ARG A 66 7.94 6.91 -9.61
C ARG A 66 7.68 5.43 -9.83
N ASN A 67 7.75 4.99 -11.07
CA ASN A 67 7.75 3.56 -11.39
C ASN A 67 9.07 2.92 -10.96
N ILE A 68 9.01 1.68 -10.51
CA ILE A 68 10.19 0.82 -10.36
C ILE A 68 10.41 0.12 -11.70
N SER A 69 11.61 0.22 -12.25
CA SER A 69 11.97 -0.51 -13.47
C SER A 69 12.00 -2.01 -13.21
N CYS A 70 11.65 -2.80 -14.22
CA CYS A 70 11.77 -4.25 -14.15
C CYS A 70 13.22 -4.75 -13.93
N HIS A 71 14.23 -3.93 -14.25
CA HIS A 71 15.65 -4.21 -13.97
C HIS A 71 16.09 -3.75 -12.57
N ASP A 72 15.27 -2.98 -11.86
CA ASP A 72 15.60 -2.51 -10.52
C ASP A 72 15.65 -3.70 -9.54
N PRO A 73 16.67 -3.80 -8.68
CA PRO A 73 16.74 -4.87 -7.67
C PRO A 73 15.51 -4.97 -6.78
N ARG A 74 14.84 -3.87 -6.51
CA ARG A 74 13.59 -3.84 -5.73
C ARG A 74 12.46 -4.61 -6.39
N CYS A 75 12.48 -4.74 -7.72
CA CYS A 75 11.49 -5.53 -8.45
C CYS A 75 11.56 -7.03 -8.10
N GLN A 76 12.68 -7.51 -7.58
CA GLN A 76 12.83 -8.88 -7.13
C GLN A 76 12.13 -9.17 -5.78
N LEU A 77 11.69 -8.13 -5.08
CA LEU A 77 11.02 -8.26 -3.77
C LEU A 77 9.55 -8.64 -3.90
N VAL A 78 8.93 -8.42 -5.03
CA VAL A 78 7.53 -8.80 -5.29
C VAL A 78 7.45 -10.10 -6.08
N THR A 79 6.30 -10.78 -5.97
CA THR A 79 6.01 -11.94 -6.79
C THR A 79 5.70 -11.51 -8.21
N SER A 80 6.43 -12.05 -9.18
CA SER A 80 6.17 -11.83 -10.61
C SER A 80 4.90 -12.56 -11.05
N PRO A 81 4.17 -12.03 -12.04
CA PRO A 81 3.10 -12.79 -12.70
C PRO A 81 3.62 -14.09 -13.33
N ASP A 82 2.74 -15.07 -13.48
CA ASP A 82 3.03 -16.32 -14.16
C ASP A 82 2.18 -16.44 -15.43
N PRO A 83 2.79 -16.52 -16.62
CA PRO A 83 4.25 -16.48 -16.89
C PRO A 83 4.86 -15.08 -16.67
N PRO A 84 6.12 -15.00 -16.24
CA PRO A 84 6.79 -13.72 -16.05
C PRO A 84 6.97 -12.99 -17.38
N GLN A 85 6.76 -11.68 -17.36
CA GLN A 85 6.98 -10.85 -18.54
C GLN A 85 8.48 -10.61 -18.76
N PRO A 86 8.98 -10.73 -20.00
CA PRO A 86 10.39 -10.43 -20.30
C PRO A 86 10.71 -8.96 -20.03
N CYS A 87 11.77 -8.69 -19.28
CA CYS A 87 12.28 -7.35 -19.06
C CYS A 87 13.30 -6.99 -20.17
N LYS A 88 12.89 -6.13 -21.11
CA LYS A 88 13.68 -5.81 -22.30
C LYS A 88 14.29 -4.42 -22.28
N SER A 89 13.79 -3.54 -21.43
CA SER A 89 14.28 -2.15 -21.36
C SER A 89 14.09 -1.58 -19.96
N ASP A 90 14.91 -0.60 -19.59
CA ASP A 90 14.83 0.11 -18.31
C ASP A 90 13.54 0.92 -18.13
N ASN A 91 12.84 1.20 -19.23
CA ASN A 91 11.56 1.93 -19.20
C ASN A 91 10.36 1.04 -18.90
N GLN A 92 10.53 -0.29 -18.87
CA GLN A 92 9.45 -1.20 -18.51
C GLN A 92 9.22 -1.16 -16.99
N THR A 93 7.95 -1.16 -16.61
CA THR A 93 7.53 -1.23 -15.20
C THR A 93 7.80 -2.59 -14.61
N CYS A 94 7.66 -2.71 -13.31
CA CYS A 94 7.80 -3.95 -12.56
C CYS A 94 6.40 -4.51 -12.26
N PRO A 95 5.88 -5.46 -13.04
CA PRO A 95 4.58 -6.05 -12.77
C PRO A 95 4.66 -6.93 -11.54
N TYR A 96 3.59 -6.91 -10.73
CA TYR A 96 3.45 -7.77 -9.57
C TYR A 96 2.11 -8.51 -9.58
N TYR A 97 2.07 -9.61 -8.85
CA TYR A 97 0.87 -10.37 -8.54
C TYR A 97 0.94 -10.84 -7.10
N TYR A 98 -0.13 -10.65 -6.33
CA TYR A 98 -0.21 -11.10 -4.95
C TYR A 98 -1.54 -11.78 -4.67
N TRP A 99 -1.47 -12.97 -4.11
CA TRP A 99 -2.63 -13.79 -3.77
C TRP A 99 -2.73 -13.97 -2.26
N TYR A 100 -3.90 -13.69 -1.70
CA TYR A 100 -4.18 -13.84 -0.27
C TYR A 100 -4.85 -15.19 0.02
N GLY A 101 -4.81 -15.61 1.31
CA GLY A 101 -5.35 -16.91 1.73
C GLY A 101 -6.87 -17.06 1.57
N ASP A 102 -7.61 -15.95 1.50
CA ASP A 102 -9.05 -15.90 1.26
C ASP A 102 -9.45 -15.85 -0.22
N SER A 103 -8.51 -16.06 -1.12
CA SER A 103 -8.64 -15.95 -2.57
C SER A 103 -8.74 -14.53 -3.11
N SER A 104 -8.63 -13.49 -2.27
CA SER A 104 -8.44 -12.11 -2.75
C SER A 104 -7.10 -12.00 -3.45
N ASN A 105 -7.00 -11.07 -4.38
CA ASN A 105 -5.75 -10.84 -5.11
C ASN A 105 -5.62 -9.41 -5.62
N THR A 106 -4.40 -9.01 -5.89
CA THR A 106 -4.07 -7.74 -6.51
C THR A 106 -2.99 -7.93 -7.55
N THR A 107 -3.15 -7.27 -8.69
CA THR A 107 -2.22 -7.29 -9.81
C THR A 107 -2.04 -5.87 -10.32
N GLY A 108 -0.80 -5.49 -10.60
CA GLY A 108 -0.49 -4.16 -11.10
C GLY A 108 1.00 -3.95 -11.27
N ASP A 109 1.42 -2.71 -11.05
CA ASP A 109 2.81 -2.28 -11.16
C ASP A 109 3.37 -1.88 -9.80
N PHE A 110 4.56 -2.37 -9.50
CA PHE A 110 5.28 -2.02 -8.29
C PHE A 110 5.99 -0.67 -8.46
N ALA A 111 5.81 0.23 -7.51
CA ALA A 111 6.21 1.62 -7.66
C ALA A 111 6.68 2.23 -6.33
N LEU A 112 7.14 3.47 -6.39
CA LEU A 112 7.57 4.27 -5.24
C LEU A 112 6.66 5.49 -5.09
N GLU A 113 6.34 5.81 -3.84
CA GLU A 113 5.57 7.00 -3.52
C GLU A 113 5.91 7.55 -2.14
N THR A 114 5.51 8.77 -1.88
CA THR A 114 5.58 9.38 -0.56
C THR A 114 4.30 9.10 0.21
N PHE A 115 4.44 8.52 1.40
CA PHE A 115 3.36 8.27 2.33
C PHE A 115 3.49 9.22 3.51
N THR A 116 2.40 9.86 3.90
CA THR A 116 2.33 10.74 5.07
C THR A 116 1.35 10.15 6.08
N VAL A 117 1.80 9.99 7.30
CA VAL A 117 0.98 9.48 8.41
C VAL A 117 0.76 10.58 9.44
N ASN A 118 -0.44 10.62 10.00
CA ASN A 118 -0.77 11.52 11.10
C ASN A 118 -0.53 10.80 12.41
N LEU A 119 0.40 11.29 13.20
CA LEU A 119 0.78 10.71 14.47
C LEU A 119 0.29 11.57 15.63
N THR A 120 -0.36 10.94 16.60
CA THR A 120 -0.66 11.56 17.89
C THR A 120 0.57 11.52 18.78
N THR A 121 1.00 12.69 19.27
CA THR A 121 2.12 12.85 20.20
C THR A 121 1.61 13.48 21.49
N PRO A 122 2.40 13.48 22.59
CA PRO A 122 2.02 14.17 23.82
C PRO A 122 1.75 15.67 23.65
N SER A 123 2.34 16.29 22.61
CA SER A 123 2.18 17.71 22.29
C SER A 123 1.09 18.00 21.26
N GLY A 124 0.36 16.98 20.76
CA GLY A 124 -0.69 17.12 19.75
C GLY A 124 -0.51 16.19 18.57
N SER A 125 -1.02 16.60 17.40
CA SER A 125 -0.90 15.82 16.15
C SER A 125 0.32 16.26 15.34
N GLU A 126 1.01 15.30 14.73
CA GLU A 126 2.16 15.52 13.87
C GLU A 126 2.01 14.71 12.59
N PHE A 127 2.20 15.34 11.43
CA PHE A 127 2.31 14.64 10.15
C PHE A 127 3.75 14.22 9.90
N ARG A 128 3.94 12.92 9.65
CA ARG A 128 5.25 12.36 9.32
C ARG A 128 5.27 11.85 7.89
N LYS A 129 6.16 12.44 7.10
CA LYS A 129 6.37 12.13 5.69
C LYS A 129 7.44 11.05 5.54
N VAL A 130 7.14 10.00 4.77
CA VAL A 130 8.07 8.92 4.42
C VAL A 130 8.19 8.86 2.91
N GLU A 131 9.38 9.12 2.40
CA GLU A 131 9.65 9.12 0.97
C GLU A 131 10.07 7.73 0.49
N ASP A 132 9.89 7.49 -0.81
CA ASP A 132 10.31 6.27 -1.49
C ASP A 132 9.75 4.97 -0.87
N VAL A 133 8.50 5.02 -0.43
CA VAL A 133 7.81 3.83 0.03
C VAL A 133 7.47 2.94 -1.16
N MET A 134 7.90 1.69 -1.12
CA MET A 134 7.56 0.69 -2.12
C MET A 134 6.12 0.22 -1.92
N PHE A 135 5.32 0.27 -2.97
CA PHE A 135 3.91 -0.13 -2.94
C PHE A 135 3.47 -0.68 -4.29
N GLY A 136 2.39 -1.45 -4.28
CA GLY A 136 1.71 -1.91 -5.47
C GLY A 136 0.64 -0.94 -5.94
N CYS A 137 0.71 -0.52 -7.20
CA CYS A 137 -0.35 0.22 -7.86
C CYS A 137 -1.25 -0.80 -8.55
N GLY A 138 -2.37 -1.17 -7.90
CA GLY A 138 -3.24 -2.25 -8.33
C GLY A 138 -4.24 -1.83 -9.40
N HIS A 139 -4.21 -2.51 -10.55
CA HIS A 139 -5.09 -2.27 -11.69
C HIS A 139 -6.14 -3.37 -11.89
N TRP A 140 -5.92 -4.54 -11.30
CA TRP A 140 -6.85 -5.67 -11.22
C TRP A 140 -6.84 -6.17 -9.78
N ASN A 141 -7.92 -5.91 -9.05
CA ASN A 141 -7.99 -6.22 -7.62
C ASN A 141 -9.33 -6.88 -7.33
N ARG A 142 -9.31 -8.07 -6.75
CA ARG A 142 -10.52 -8.84 -6.43
C ARG A 142 -10.51 -9.24 -4.96
N GLY A 143 -11.65 -9.11 -4.32
CA GLY A 143 -11.88 -9.51 -2.95
C GLY A 143 -12.87 -8.61 -2.23
N LEU A 144 -13.07 -8.90 -0.94
CA LEU A 144 -13.94 -8.12 -0.06
C LEU A 144 -13.07 -7.22 0.82
N PHE A 145 -12.95 -5.96 0.44
CA PHE A 145 -12.12 -4.97 1.12
C PHE A 145 -12.92 -3.86 1.82
N HIS A 146 -14.24 -4.03 1.92
CA HIS A 146 -15.16 -3.23 2.74
C HIS A 146 -15.01 -1.71 2.60
N GLY A 147 -14.81 -1.22 1.39
CA GLY A 147 -14.69 0.21 1.10
C GLY A 147 -13.28 0.79 1.29
N ALA A 148 -12.30 0.00 1.74
CA ALA A 148 -10.90 0.43 1.79
C ALA A 148 -10.32 0.66 0.40
N ALA A 149 -9.33 1.53 0.31
CA ALA A 149 -8.63 1.82 -0.95
C ALA A 149 -7.53 0.80 -1.30
N GLY A 150 -7.18 -0.05 -0.36
CA GLY A 150 -6.13 -1.04 -0.47
C GLY A 150 -5.71 -1.56 0.91
N LEU A 151 -4.46 -1.99 1.01
CA LEU A 151 -3.96 -2.72 2.15
C LEU A 151 -2.58 -2.23 2.58
N LEU A 152 -2.38 -2.18 3.89
CA LEU A 152 -1.09 -1.88 4.52
C LEU A 152 -0.55 -3.15 5.17
N GLY A 153 0.52 -3.73 4.58
CA GLY A 153 1.14 -4.93 5.08
C GLY A 153 2.01 -4.65 6.30
N LEU A 154 1.78 -5.38 7.39
CA LEU A 154 2.50 -5.26 8.65
C LEU A 154 3.23 -6.56 9.03
N GLY A 155 3.47 -7.44 8.06
CA GLY A 155 4.23 -8.66 8.23
C GLY A 155 5.71 -8.40 8.51
N ARG A 156 6.50 -9.46 8.51
CA ARG A 156 7.94 -9.40 8.84
C ARG A 156 8.86 -9.31 7.62
N GLY A 157 8.30 -9.37 6.42
CA GLY A 157 9.06 -9.27 5.19
C GLY A 157 9.55 -7.86 4.88
N PRO A 158 10.48 -7.72 3.94
CA PRO A 158 11.12 -6.44 3.64
C PRO A 158 10.17 -5.39 3.06
N LEU A 159 9.05 -5.80 2.47
CA LEU A 159 8.07 -4.89 1.88
C LEU A 159 7.07 -4.34 2.88
N SER A 160 6.98 -4.90 4.08
CA SER A 160 6.02 -4.45 5.07
C SER A 160 6.26 -2.98 5.42
N PHE A 161 5.19 -2.28 5.78
CA PHE A 161 5.27 -0.86 6.12
C PHE A 161 6.22 -0.64 7.30
N ALA A 162 6.18 -1.51 8.31
CA ALA A 162 7.10 -1.44 9.45
C ALA A 162 8.57 -1.61 9.05
N SER A 163 8.87 -2.55 8.14
CA SER A 163 10.24 -2.77 7.65
C SER A 163 10.74 -1.59 6.82
N GLN A 164 9.88 -0.99 6.01
CA GLN A 164 10.25 0.19 5.21
C GLN A 164 10.42 1.46 6.06
N LEU A 165 9.79 1.53 7.23
CA LEU A 165 9.92 2.62 8.20
C LEU A 165 11.03 2.39 9.23
N GLN A 166 11.82 1.34 9.08
CA GLN A 166 12.84 0.92 10.03
C GLN A 166 13.80 2.03 10.43
N SER A 167 14.26 2.84 9.49
CA SER A 167 15.19 3.94 9.74
C SER A 167 14.61 5.02 10.66
N LEU A 168 13.28 5.11 10.76
CA LEU A 168 12.56 6.11 11.55
C LEU A 168 12.09 5.58 12.92
N TYR A 169 11.68 4.30 12.96
CA TYR A 169 11.00 3.72 14.13
C TYR A 169 11.59 2.39 14.61
N GLY A 170 12.71 1.95 14.02
CA GLY A 170 13.23 0.61 14.23
C GLY A 170 12.32 -0.45 13.58
N HIS A 171 12.54 -1.72 13.89
CA HIS A 171 11.77 -2.85 13.35
C HIS A 171 10.51 -3.17 14.15
N SER A 172 10.04 -2.28 15.01
CA SER A 172 8.98 -2.58 15.96
C SER A 172 7.77 -1.70 15.75
N PHE A 173 6.60 -2.30 15.87
CA PHE A 173 5.33 -1.61 16.02
C PHE A 173 4.51 -2.33 17.09
N SER A 174 3.56 -1.62 17.66
CA SER A 174 2.57 -2.18 18.56
C SER A 174 1.21 -1.57 18.24
N TYR A 175 0.15 -2.30 18.54
CA TYR A 175 -1.22 -1.83 18.36
C TYR A 175 -2.06 -2.18 19.57
N CYS A 176 -3.06 -1.36 19.82
CA CYS A 176 -4.10 -1.60 20.79
C CYS A 176 -5.44 -1.53 20.06
N LEU A 177 -6.12 -2.65 19.99
CA LEU A 177 -7.41 -2.78 19.31
C LEU A 177 -8.53 -2.80 20.35
N VAL A 178 -9.58 -2.07 20.09
CA VAL A 178 -10.74 -1.95 20.98
C VAL A 178 -11.98 -2.49 20.29
#